data_d7bf1ecf65cc39a0067dfab65c0710d8
#
_entry.id   d7bf1ecf65cc39a0067dfab65c0710d8
#
_cell.length_a   1.000
_cell.length_b   1.000
_cell.length_c   1.000
_cell.angle_alpha   90.00
_cell.angle_beta   90.00
_cell.angle_gamma   90.00
#
_symmetry.space_group_name_H-M   'P 1'
#
loop_
_entity.id
_entity.type
_entity.pdbx_description
1 polymer ?
#
loop_
_entity_poly.entity_id
_entity_poly.type
_entity_poly.pdbx_seq_one_letter_code
_entity_poly.pdbx_strand_id
1 'polypeptide(L)'
;MTEEKLISMKKKLLVLFFCFDLLMVVFSGPPRARAALGESVDSIESDRRIVSAEKVTSKATSTAYANYTVYQLKYDGTSVREYVSTSGIVFGIAWNGLIHPDLTPLLGSYAGEFQEALGRTVRKYGERHLQVKAAHVIVQKWGHMRNLQGRAYAPDLIPAGVTVDEIR
;
A
#
# COMPACT_ATOMS: atom_id res chain seq x y z
N MET A 1 39.53 -31.00 -32.24
CA MET A 1 39.13 -30.19 -31.08
C MET A 1 38.93 -31.18 -29.97
N THR A 2 39.84 -31.23 -28.99
CA THR A 2 39.94 -32.28 -28.00
C THR A 2 38.76 -32.22 -27.00
N GLU A 3 38.26 -33.37 -26.58
CA GLU A 3 37.11 -33.49 -25.65
C GLU A 3 37.27 -32.64 -24.37
N GLU A 4 38.48 -32.50 -23.86
CA GLU A 4 38.80 -31.65 -22.72
C GLU A 4 38.42 -30.18 -22.90
N LYS A 5 38.60 -29.63 -24.14
CA LYS A 5 38.21 -28.25 -24.44
C LYS A 5 36.71 -28.08 -24.44
N LEU A 6 35.97 -29.07 -24.89
CA LEU A 6 34.51 -29.06 -24.91
C LEU A 6 33.92 -29.12 -23.47
N ILE A 7 34.49 -29.94 -22.59
CA ILE A 7 34.12 -30.08 -21.20
C ILE A 7 34.41 -28.77 -20.44
N SER A 8 35.56 -28.16 -20.68
CA SER A 8 35.93 -26.87 -20.09
C SER A 8 35.00 -25.73 -20.51
N MET A 9 34.59 -25.68 -21.79
CA MET A 9 33.61 -24.71 -22.28
C MET A 9 32.23 -24.89 -21.67
N LYS A 10 31.76 -26.13 -21.53
CA LYS A 10 30.47 -26.44 -20.89
C LYS A 10 30.45 -26.02 -19.42
N LYS A 11 31.54 -26.25 -18.68
CA LYS A 11 31.67 -25.80 -17.29
C LYS A 11 31.65 -24.27 -17.16
N LYS A 12 32.38 -23.57 -18.03
CA LYS A 12 32.37 -22.09 -18.05
C LYS A 12 31.01 -21.52 -18.39
N LEU A 13 30.29 -22.13 -19.36
CA LEU A 13 28.95 -21.74 -19.73
C LEU A 13 27.96 -21.97 -18.59
N LEU A 14 28.06 -23.10 -17.86
CA LEU A 14 27.23 -23.41 -16.72
C LEU A 14 27.42 -22.40 -15.55
N VAL A 15 28.68 -22.04 -15.28
CA VAL A 15 29.00 -21.02 -14.26
C VAL A 15 28.48 -19.65 -14.67
N LEU A 16 28.57 -19.29 -15.94
CA LEU A 16 28.03 -18.02 -16.46
C LEU A 16 26.49 -17.95 -16.32
N PHE A 17 25.78 -19.03 -16.61
CA PHE A 17 24.33 -19.13 -16.40
C PHE A 17 23.98 -19.02 -14.93
N PHE A 18 24.70 -19.71 -14.05
CA PHE A 18 24.44 -19.66 -12.60
C PHE A 18 24.71 -18.26 -12.00
N CYS A 19 25.74 -17.55 -12.49
CA CYS A 19 26.00 -16.16 -12.11
C CYS A 19 24.93 -15.21 -12.64
N PHE A 20 24.37 -15.47 -13.84
CA PHE A 20 23.30 -14.65 -14.41
C PHE A 20 21.97 -14.83 -13.65
N ASP A 21 21.61 -16.07 -13.26
CA ASP A 21 20.45 -16.34 -12.43
C ASP A 21 20.59 -15.71 -11.04
N LEU A 22 21.79 -15.81 -10.43
CA LEU A 22 22.06 -15.16 -9.14
C LEU A 22 21.97 -13.63 -9.24
N LEU A 23 22.40 -13.04 -10.35
CA LEU A 23 22.31 -11.60 -10.60
C LEU A 23 20.86 -11.14 -10.74
N MET A 24 20.00 -11.94 -11.41
CA MET A 24 18.57 -11.64 -11.56
C MET A 24 17.81 -11.67 -10.24
N VAL A 25 18.18 -12.55 -9.30
CA VAL A 25 17.59 -12.60 -7.93
C VAL A 25 17.96 -11.35 -7.12
N VAL A 26 19.15 -10.78 -7.32
CA VAL A 26 19.59 -9.56 -6.61
C VAL A 26 18.90 -8.30 -7.14
N PHE A 27 18.46 -8.29 -8.41
CA PHE A 27 17.70 -7.18 -8.99
C PHE A 27 16.19 -7.23 -8.70
N SER A 28 15.68 -8.33 -8.16
CA SER A 28 14.34 -8.39 -7.59
C SER A 28 14.38 -7.71 -6.22
N GLY A 29 14.47 -6.38 -6.18
CA GLY A 29 14.34 -5.63 -4.94
C GLY A 29 13.08 -6.07 -4.21
N PRO A 30 13.10 -6.16 -2.87
CA PRO A 30 11.91 -6.53 -2.11
C PRO A 30 10.76 -5.59 -2.52
N PRO A 31 9.54 -6.12 -2.67
CA PRO A 31 8.38 -5.28 -2.90
C PRO A 31 8.36 -4.22 -1.80
N ARG A 32 8.23 -2.96 -2.18
CA ARG A 32 8.13 -1.86 -1.23
C ARG A 32 6.85 -2.07 -0.42
N ALA A 33 7.00 -2.68 0.76
CA ALA A 33 5.91 -2.85 1.68
C ALA A 33 5.52 -1.48 2.20
N ARG A 34 4.37 -0.97 1.85
CA ARG A 34 3.67 0.10 2.56
C ARG A 34 2.73 -0.57 3.53
N ALA A 35 2.49 0.01 4.69
CA ALA A 35 1.48 -0.51 5.58
C ALA A 35 0.15 -0.48 4.83
N ALA A 36 -0.29 -1.66 4.45
CA ALA A 36 -1.52 -1.85 3.74
C ALA A 36 -2.64 -2.15 4.73
N LEU A 37 -3.85 -1.84 4.31
CA LEU A 37 -5.05 -2.19 5.05
C LEU A 37 -5.03 -3.68 5.44
N GLY A 38 -5.26 -3.99 6.71
CA GLY A 38 -5.20 -5.35 7.24
C GLY A 38 -3.80 -5.86 7.62
N GLU A 39 -2.75 -5.10 7.36
CA GLU A 39 -1.38 -5.46 7.72
C GLU A 39 -0.96 -4.89 9.07
N SER A 40 0.12 -5.46 9.63
CA SER A 40 0.68 -5.04 10.92
C SER A 40 1.51 -3.77 10.79
N VAL A 41 1.52 -2.96 11.86
CA VAL A 41 2.35 -1.73 12.00
C VAL A 41 3.84 -2.00 11.84
N ASP A 42 4.32 -3.21 12.12
CA ASP A 42 5.73 -3.56 11.97
C ASP A 42 6.20 -3.38 10.51
N SER A 43 5.29 -3.54 9.55
CA SER A 43 5.56 -3.21 8.14
C SER A 43 5.71 -1.70 7.91
N ILE A 44 4.97 -0.84 8.63
CA ILE A 44 5.10 0.63 8.59
C ILE A 44 6.49 1.08 9.06
N GLU A 45 6.98 0.50 10.14
CA GLU A 45 8.27 0.88 10.74
C GLU A 45 9.45 0.48 9.84
N SER A 46 9.32 -0.65 9.12
CA SER A 46 10.29 -1.08 8.10
C SER A 46 10.35 -0.10 6.93
N ASP A 47 9.20 0.41 6.51
CA ASP A 47 9.08 1.36 5.40
C ASP A 47 9.60 2.75 5.76
N ARG A 48 9.42 3.19 7.00
CA ARG A 48 10.01 4.44 7.51
C ARG A 48 11.55 4.47 7.36
N ARG A 49 12.22 3.34 7.58
CA ARG A 49 13.69 3.24 7.45
C ARG A 49 14.14 3.29 5.99
N ILE A 50 13.35 2.71 5.08
CA ILE A 50 13.65 2.68 3.65
C ILE A 50 13.37 4.05 2.99
N VAL A 51 12.26 4.70 3.34
CA VAL A 51 11.89 6.04 2.84
C VAL A 51 12.83 7.13 3.37
N SER A 52 13.41 6.94 4.56
CA SER A 52 14.44 7.86 5.10
C SER A 52 15.75 7.83 4.31
N ALA A 53 16.01 6.80 3.52
CA ALA A 53 17.17 6.70 2.64
C ALA A 53 16.95 7.36 1.27
N GLU A 54 15.71 7.53 0.83
CA GLU A 54 15.36 8.25 -0.41
C GLU A 54 14.72 9.59 -0.02
N LYS A 55 15.39 10.68 -0.33
CA LYS A 55 15.15 12.08 -0.02
C LYS A 55 13.71 12.58 -0.34
N VAL A 56 12.71 12.01 0.31
CA VAL A 56 11.33 12.50 0.31
C VAL A 56 11.07 13.08 1.71
N THR A 57 10.82 14.37 1.78
CA THR A 57 10.51 15.12 3.00
C THR A 57 9.11 14.71 3.51
N SER A 58 8.93 13.46 3.88
CA SER A 58 7.69 12.98 4.47
C SER A 58 7.76 13.15 5.99
N LYS A 59 7.12 14.20 6.49
CA LYS A 59 6.94 14.40 7.94
C LYS A 59 5.86 13.42 8.41
N ALA A 60 6.27 12.30 8.99
CA ALA A 60 5.33 11.39 9.64
C ALA A 60 5.02 11.93 11.03
N THR A 61 3.73 11.98 11.37
CA THR A 61 3.25 12.37 12.69
C THR A 61 2.32 11.26 13.18
N SER A 62 2.44 10.85 14.44
CA SER A 62 1.51 9.90 15.06
C SER A 62 0.70 10.59 16.15
N THR A 63 -0.58 10.26 16.24
CA THR A 63 -1.49 10.73 17.30
C THR A 63 -2.21 9.52 17.89
N ALA A 64 -2.04 9.31 19.20
CA ALA A 64 -2.69 8.21 19.91
C ALA A 64 -4.08 8.62 20.42
N TYR A 65 -5.04 7.74 20.26
CA TYR A 65 -6.39 7.78 20.81
C TYR A 65 -6.60 6.59 21.75
N ALA A 66 -7.72 6.53 22.45
CA ALA A 66 -7.96 5.46 23.43
C ALA A 66 -7.91 4.05 22.81
N ASN A 67 -8.49 3.88 21.61
CA ASN A 67 -8.67 2.57 20.97
C ASN A 67 -7.86 2.40 19.67
N TYR A 68 -7.16 3.44 19.22
CA TYR A 68 -6.38 3.39 17.99
C TYR A 68 -5.30 4.48 17.95
N THR A 69 -4.37 4.35 17.02
CA THR A 69 -3.34 5.36 16.72
C THR A 69 -3.47 5.78 15.26
N VAL A 70 -3.31 7.06 14.98
CA VAL A 70 -3.32 7.61 13.62
C VAL A 70 -1.90 7.97 13.23
N TYR A 71 -1.42 7.38 12.14
CA TYR A 71 -0.17 7.76 11.49
C TYR A 71 -0.48 8.63 10.28
N GLN A 72 0.10 9.81 10.21
CA GLN A 72 -0.11 10.74 9.11
C GLN A 72 1.19 10.89 8.32
N LEU A 73 1.09 10.66 6.99
CA LEU A 73 2.16 10.85 6.02
C LEU A 73 1.73 11.90 5.00
N LYS A 74 2.66 12.74 4.58
CA LYS A 74 2.43 13.74 3.52
C LYS A 74 3.38 13.50 2.38
N TYR A 75 2.87 13.39 1.16
CA TYR A 75 3.64 13.30 -0.08
C TYR A 75 2.88 13.94 -1.25
N ASP A 76 3.60 14.63 -2.12
CA ASP A 76 3.10 15.23 -3.36
C ASP A 76 1.77 15.99 -3.25
N GLY A 77 1.61 16.78 -2.17
CA GLY A 77 0.39 17.55 -1.97
C GLY A 77 -0.81 16.76 -1.48
N THR A 78 -0.63 15.47 -1.14
CA THR A 78 -1.64 14.60 -0.55
C THR A 78 -1.22 14.16 0.84
N SER A 79 -2.14 14.22 1.79
CA SER A 79 -1.97 13.70 3.14
C SER A 79 -2.72 12.38 3.25
N VAL A 80 -2.04 11.34 3.70
CA VAL A 80 -2.63 10.03 3.99
C VAL A 80 -2.54 9.77 5.48
N ARG A 81 -3.62 9.29 6.06
CA ARG A 81 -3.73 8.89 7.46
C ARG A 81 -4.08 7.42 7.55
N GLU A 82 -3.29 6.69 8.29
CA GLU A 82 -3.47 5.27 8.55
C GLU A 82 -3.95 5.09 9.99
N TYR A 83 -5.05 4.40 10.16
CA TYR A 83 -5.71 4.15 11.43
C TYR A 83 -5.37 2.74 11.89
N VAL A 84 -4.67 2.66 13.00
CA VAL A 84 -4.11 1.41 13.53
C VAL A 84 -4.76 1.08 14.87
N SER A 85 -5.29 -0.12 14.98
CA SER A 85 -5.88 -0.62 16.22
C SER A 85 -4.83 -0.82 17.32
N THR A 86 -5.26 -1.02 18.56
CA THR A 86 -4.37 -1.38 19.68
C THR A 86 -3.67 -2.73 19.48
N SER A 87 -4.23 -3.61 18.63
CA SER A 87 -3.57 -4.86 18.21
C SER A 87 -2.50 -4.67 17.13
N GLY A 88 -2.24 -3.42 16.69
CA GLY A 88 -1.23 -3.12 15.69
C GLY A 88 -1.67 -3.36 14.24
N ILE A 89 -2.96 -3.52 13.96
CA ILE A 89 -3.48 -3.78 12.61
C ILE A 89 -4.10 -2.51 12.02
N VAL A 90 -3.78 -2.21 10.76
CA VAL A 90 -4.38 -1.09 10.01
C VAL A 90 -5.81 -1.46 9.63
N PHE A 91 -6.80 -0.80 10.22
CA PHE A 91 -8.21 -1.04 9.93
C PHE A 91 -8.84 0.00 9.00
N GLY A 92 -8.18 1.14 8.82
CA GLY A 92 -8.69 2.23 7.99
C GLY A 92 -7.60 3.14 7.47
N ILE A 93 -7.85 3.75 6.31
CA ILE A 93 -6.98 4.71 5.66
C ILE A 93 -7.85 5.86 5.19
N ALA A 94 -7.44 7.09 5.45
CA ALA A 94 -8.09 8.28 4.90
C ALA A 94 -7.07 9.17 4.19
N TRP A 95 -7.50 9.89 3.19
CA TRP A 95 -6.64 10.83 2.47
C TRP A 95 -7.36 12.11 2.09
N ASN A 96 -6.59 13.18 1.99
CA ASN A 96 -7.02 14.41 1.37
C ASN A 96 -5.87 15.10 0.65
N GLY A 97 -6.14 15.74 -0.49
CA GLY A 97 -5.10 16.40 -1.25
C GLY A 97 -5.51 16.83 -2.65
N LEU A 98 -4.49 17.12 -3.45
CA LEU A 98 -4.65 17.57 -4.84
C LEU A 98 -5.03 16.42 -5.79
N ILE A 99 -4.59 15.20 -5.46
CA ILE A 99 -4.82 13.97 -6.24
C ILE A 99 -5.27 12.85 -5.31
N HIS A 100 -5.98 11.87 -5.85
CA HIS A 100 -6.17 10.60 -5.13
C HIS A 100 -4.86 9.80 -5.15
N PRO A 101 -4.45 9.20 -4.03
CA PRO A 101 -3.29 8.32 -4.01
C PRO A 101 -3.57 7.06 -4.82
N ASP A 102 -2.50 6.35 -5.24
CA ASP A 102 -2.63 4.98 -5.72
C ASP A 102 -3.12 4.10 -4.56
N LEU A 103 -4.28 3.50 -4.74
CA LEU A 103 -4.89 2.66 -3.72
C LEU A 103 -4.33 1.24 -3.71
N THR A 104 -3.70 0.78 -4.79
CA THR A 104 -3.20 -0.59 -4.88
C THR A 104 -2.25 -0.94 -3.74
N PRO A 105 -1.17 -0.15 -3.49
CA PRO A 105 -0.29 -0.42 -2.38
C PRO A 105 -0.93 -0.16 -1.00
N LEU A 106 -1.91 0.76 -0.92
CA LEU A 106 -2.58 1.09 0.33
C LEU A 106 -3.61 0.03 0.76
N LEU A 107 -4.23 -0.65 -0.20
CA LEU A 107 -5.20 -1.70 0.07
C LEU A 107 -4.54 -3.07 0.25
N GLY A 108 -3.29 -3.27 -0.20
CA GLY A 108 -2.57 -4.52 -0.06
C GLY A 108 -3.34 -5.72 -0.59
N SER A 109 -3.60 -6.69 0.28
CA SER A 109 -4.35 -7.91 -0.06
C SER A 109 -5.79 -7.65 -0.54
N TYR A 110 -6.40 -6.54 -0.14
CA TYR A 110 -7.76 -6.16 -0.57
C TYR A 110 -7.81 -5.49 -1.94
N ALA A 111 -6.65 -5.18 -2.57
CA ALA A 111 -6.61 -4.47 -3.85
C ALA A 111 -7.33 -5.22 -4.98
N GLY A 112 -7.18 -6.54 -5.03
CA GLY A 112 -7.83 -7.39 -6.05
C GLY A 112 -9.36 -7.33 -5.98
N GLU A 113 -9.94 -7.55 -4.80
CA GLU A 113 -11.39 -7.50 -4.61
C GLU A 113 -11.97 -6.10 -4.82
N PHE A 114 -11.22 -5.05 -4.47
CA PHE A 114 -11.59 -3.67 -4.77
C PHE A 114 -11.66 -3.41 -6.27
N GLN A 115 -10.66 -3.85 -7.06
CA GLN A 115 -10.64 -3.67 -8.51
C GLN A 115 -11.81 -4.40 -9.18
N GLU A 116 -12.12 -5.61 -8.74
CA GLU A 116 -13.25 -6.37 -9.23
C GLU A 116 -14.59 -5.69 -8.92
N ALA A 117 -14.78 -5.22 -7.68
CA ALA A 117 -15.96 -4.47 -7.28
C ALA A 117 -16.08 -3.13 -8.00
N LEU A 118 -14.96 -2.43 -8.24
CA LEU A 118 -14.92 -1.19 -9.00
C LEU A 118 -15.39 -1.40 -10.45
N GLY A 119 -14.97 -2.50 -11.09
CA GLY A 119 -15.41 -2.85 -12.44
C GLY A 119 -16.92 -3.09 -12.54
N ARG A 120 -17.56 -3.53 -11.46
CA ARG A 120 -19.04 -3.75 -11.37
C ARG A 120 -19.80 -2.51 -10.92
N THR A 121 -19.11 -1.49 -10.40
CA THR A 121 -19.75 -0.29 -9.87
C THR A 121 -20.18 0.66 -11.00
N VAL A 122 -21.48 0.88 -11.12
CA VAL A 122 -22.03 1.83 -12.10
C VAL A 122 -21.82 3.25 -11.61
N ARG A 123 -21.12 4.07 -12.41
CA ARG A 123 -20.95 5.51 -12.15
C ARG A 123 -22.09 6.29 -12.79
N LYS A 124 -22.72 7.15 -12.03
CA LYS A 124 -23.67 8.12 -12.58
C LYS A 124 -22.96 9.39 -13.01
N TYR A 125 -23.37 9.93 -14.16
CA TYR A 125 -22.81 11.17 -14.67
C TYR A 125 -23.08 12.32 -13.68
N GLY A 126 -22.05 13.12 -13.39
CA GLY A 126 -22.15 14.27 -12.46
C GLY A 126 -22.00 13.93 -10.97
N GLU A 127 -21.95 12.67 -10.58
CA GLU A 127 -21.67 12.30 -9.19
C GLU A 127 -20.22 12.58 -8.81
N ARG A 128 -20.03 13.39 -7.75
CA ARG A 128 -18.73 13.69 -7.16
C ARG A 128 -18.36 12.75 -6.00
N HIS A 129 -19.22 11.79 -5.72
CA HIS A 129 -19.05 10.79 -4.70
C HIS A 129 -19.05 9.40 -5.35
N LEU A 130 -18.05 8.61 -5.04
CA LEU A 130 -17.96 7.21 -5.46
C LEU A 130 -17.84 6.34 -4.22
N GLN A 131 -18.72 5.37 -4.08
CA GLN A 131 -18.60 4.33 -3.08
C GLN A 131 -18.49 2.97 -3.77
N VAL A 132 -17.45 2.24 -3.46
CA VAL A 132 -17.22 0.86 -3.89
C VAL A 132 -17.28 -0.03 -2.66
N LYS A 133 -18.19 -1.00 -2.66
CA LYS A 133 -18.30 -2.02 -1.63
C LYS A 133 -17.83 -3.35 -2.20
N ALA A 134 -16.72 -3.85 -1.67
CA ALA A 134 -16.25 -5.21 -1.92
C ALA A 134 -16.64 -6.12 -0.75
N ALA A 135 -16.18 -7.36 -0.73
CA ALA A 135 -16.54 -8.33 0.30
C ALA A 135 -16.05 -7.91 1.69
N HIS A 136 -14.78 -7.48 1.80
CA HIS A 136 -14.13 -7.16 3.08
C HIS A 136 -13.64 -5.72 3.18
N VAL A 137 -13.74 -4.93 2.10
CA VAL A 137 -13.29 -3.53 2.08
C VAL A 137 -14.33 -2.62 1.47
N ILE A 138 -14.46 -1.43 2.04
CA ILE A 138 -15.28 -0.34 1.52
C ILE A 138 -14.39 0.85 1.23
N VAL A 139 -14.48 1.37 0.00
CA VAL A 139 -13.74 2.54 -0.45
C VAL A 139 -14.71 3.65 -0.84
N GLN A 140 -14.51 4.82 -0.29
CA GLN A 140 -15.29 6.02 -0.57
C GLN A 140 -14.37 7.13 -1.06
N LYS A 141 -14.73 7.77 -2.17
CA LYS A 141 -14.02 8.91 -2.74
C LYS A 141 -14.99 10.05 -2.96
N TRP A 142 -14.59 11.26 -2.59
CA TRP A 142 -15.40 12.48 -2.81
C TRP A 142 -14.50 13.70 -2.95
N GLY A 143 -15.11 14.84 -3.23
CA GLY A 143 -14.41 16.11 -3.31
C GLY A 143 -14.56 16.81 -4.65
N HIS A 144 -13.81 17.87 -4.81
CA HIS A 144 -13.76 18.71 -6.01
C HIS A 144 -12.30 19.14 -6.27
N MET A 145 -12.06 19.83 -7.37
CA MET A 145 -10.72 20.27 -7.77
C MET A 145 -9.91 20.82 -6.59
N ARG A 146 -8.70 20.34 -6.41
CA ARG A 146 -7.72 20.69 -5.37
C ARG A 146 -8.10 20.27 -3.94
N ASN A 147 -9.22 19.58 -3.75
CA ASN A 147 -9.63 19.03 -2.47
C ASN A 147 -10.31 17.66 -2.68
N LEU A 148 -9.52 16.71 -3.14
CA LEU A 148 -9.95 15.33 -3.32
C LEU A 148 -9.74 14.57 -2.01
N GLN A 149 -10.79 13.92 -1.55
CA GLN A 149 -10.83 13.21 -0.29
C GLN A 149 -11.29 11.78 -0.50
N GLY A 150 -10.97 10.93 0.43
CA GLY A 150 -11.52 9.59 0.48
C GLY A 150 -11.07 8.83 1.69
N ARG A 151 -11.67 7.67 1.85
CA ARG A 151 -11.33 6.69 2.89
C ARG A 151 -11.52 5.27 2.36
N ALA A 152 -10.73 4.38 2.89
CA ALA A 152 -10.86 2.94 2.73
C ALA A 152 -10.82 2.29 4.11
N TYR A 153 -11.66 1.30 4.37
CA TYR A 153 -11.67 0.61 5.65
C TYR A 153 -12.19 -0.83 5.49
N ALA A 154 -11.72 -1.70 6.37
CA ALA A 154 -12.21 -3.06 6.51
C ALA A 154 -13.18 -3.11 7.70
N PRO A 155 -14.50 -3.27 7.46
CA PRO A 155 -15.49 -3.23 8.54
C PRO A 155 -15.23 -4.23 9.67
N ASP A 156 -14.71 -5.40 9.32
CA ASP A 156 -14.43 -6.50 10.26
C ASP A 156 -13.23 -6.22 11.18
N LEU A 157 -12.39 -5.24 10.82
CA LEU A 157 -11.18 -4.87 11.58
C LEU A 157 -11.36 -3.63 12.44
N ILE A 158 -12.49 -2.95 12.36
CA ILE A 158 -12.74 -1.74 13.15
C ILE A 158 -12.86 -2.12 14.64
N PRO A 159 -12.05 -1.51 15.52
CA PRO A 159 -12.12 -1.78 16.95
C PRO A 159 -13.48 -1.40 17.55
N ALA A 160 -13.89 -2.10 18.60
CA ALA A 160 -15.12 -1.79 19.32
C ALA A 160 -15.08 -0.35 19.86
N GLY A 161 -16.17 0.39 19.65
CA GLY A 161 -16.30 1.79 20.07
C GLY A 161 -15.72 2.82 19.09
N VAL A 162 -15.13 2.39 17.97
CA VAL A 162 -14.67 3.28 16.90
C VAL A 162 -15.73 3.33 15.80
N THR A 163 -16.07 4.52 15.35
CA THR A 163 -17.04 4.73 14.28
C THR A 163 -16.35 5.01 12.94
N VAL A 164 -17.00 4.65 11.84
CA VAL A 164 -16.47 4.91 10.48
C VAL A 164 -16.25 6.41 10.24
N ASP A 165 -17.00 7.29 10.93
CA ASP A 165 -16.89 8.74 10.77
C ASP A 165 -15.61 9.33 11.39
N GLU A 166 -14.93 8.57 12.25
CA GLU A 166 -13.60 8.92 12.77
C GLU A 166 -12.49 8.75 11.71
N ILE A 167 -12.74 7.90 10.71
CA ILE A 167 -11.82 7.68 9.57
C ILE A 167 -12.02 8.81 8.53
N ARG A 168 -11.27 9.92 8.72
CA ARG A 168 -11.41 11.15 7.91
C ARG A 168 -10.11 11.95 7.78
#